data_473660dfbeda9cb9daa8706080415fff
#
_entry.id   473660dfbeda9cb9daa8706080415fff
#
_cell.length_a   1.000
_cell.length_b   1.000
_cell.length_c   1.000
_cell.angle_alpha   90.00
_cell.angle_beta   90.00
_cell.angle_gamma   90.00
#
_symmetry.space_group_name_H-M   'P 1'
#
loop_
_entity.id
_entity.type
_entity.pdbx_description
1 polymer ?
#
loop_
_entity_poly.entity_id
_entity_poly.type
_entity_poly.pdbx_seq_one_letter_code
_entity_poly.pdbx_strand_id
1 'polypeptide(L)'
;MIRVVRRYEFSAAHVLARSDWSDARNRAVYGKCANPAGHGHNYRIELTLEGVVDAAAALDEIVAKRVLAELDGRFLNQEVAAFARVVPTAENIARHIWDTLADTLSPARLAGVRLVETSNNSVEYFGSEPSP
;
A
#
# COMPACT_ATOMS: atom_id res chain seq x y z
N MET A 1 10.02 -5.07 24.77
CA MET A 1 9.88 -5.44 23.34
C MET A 1 10.42 -4.29 22.50
N ILE A 2 11.20 -4.61 21.46
CA ILE A 2 11.69 -3.62 20.51
C ILE A 2 10.92 -3.75 19.21
N ARG A 3 10.45 -2.63 18.69
CA ARG A 3 9.90 -2.51 17.34
C ARG A 3 10.85 -1.69 16.49
N VAL A 4 11.04 -2.13 15.25
CA VAL A 4 11.86 -1.42 14.27
C VAL A 4 10.92 -0.90 13.19
N VAL A 5 11.10 0.36 12.82
CA VAL A 5 10.35 0.97 11.71
C VAL A 5 11.31 1.20 10.55
N ARG A 6 10.97 0.65 9.39
CA ARG A 6 11.72 0.87 8.14
C ARG A 6 10.85 1.66 7.19
N ARG A 7 11.46 2.61 6.49
CA ARG A 7 10.77 3.51 5.56
C ARG A 7 11.22 3.30 4.14
N TYR A 8 10.26 3.32 3.23
CA TYR A 8 10.49 3.20 1.79
C TYR A 8 9.59 4.19 1.06
N GLU A 9 9.95 4.53 -0.16
CA GLU A 9 9.16 5.45 -1.00
C GLU A 9 8.92 4.84 -2.36
N PHE A 10 7.76 5.13 -2.94
CA PHE A 10 7.45 4.85 -4.33
C PHE A 10 6.51 5.93 -4.87
N SER A 11 6.54 6.11 -6.18
CA SER A 11 5.63 7.01 -6.89
C SER A 11 4.67 6.19 -7.74
N ALA A 12 3.39 6.49 -7.67
CA ALA A 12 2.40 5.80 -8.46
C ALA A 12 1.21 6.72 -8.77
N ALA A 13 0.53 6.43 -9.87
CA ALA A 13 -0.71 7.09 -10.24
C ALA A 13 -1.89 6.15 -10.02
N HIS A 14 -3.06 6.73 -9.77
CA HIS A 14 -4.30 5.97 -9.60
C HIS A 14 -5.54 6.80 -9.98
N VAL A 15 -6.64 6.09 -10.12
CA VAL A 15 -7.99 6.64 -10.19
C VAL A 15 -8.81 5.97 -9.10
N LEU A 16 -9.55 6.77 -8.32
CA LEU A 16 -10.50 6.24 -7.34
C LEU A 16 -11.88 6.19 -7.97
N ALA A 17 -12.23 5.05 -8.53
CA ALA A 17 -13.53 4.82 -9.13
C ALA A 17 -13.87 3.33 -9.08
N ARG A 18 -15.14 3.04 -8.84
CA ARG A 18 -15.67 1.68 -8.95
C ARG A 18 -16.26 1.48 -10.34
N SER A 19 -15.91 0.36 -10.98
CA SER A 19 -16.40 0.02 -12.31
C SER A 19 -17.91 -0.30 -12.34
N ASP A 20 -18.48 -0.68 -11.18
CA ASP A 20 -19.90 -1.01 -11.02
C ASP A 20 -20.77 0.22 -10.66
N TRP A 21 -20.16 1.41 -10.57
CA TRP A 21 -20.86 2.66 -10.30
C TRP A 21 -20.90 3.53 -11.55
N SER A 22 -21.91 4.40 -11.64
CA SER A 22 -21.95 5.47 -12.65
C SER A 22 -20.83 6.49 -12.44
N ASP A 23 -20.47 7.23 -13.49
CA ASP A 23 -19.51 8.32 -13.39
C ASP A 23 -19.95 9.38 -12.38
N ALA A 24 -21.25 9.70 -12.36
CA ALA A 24 -21.81 10.66 -11.42
C ALA A 24 -21.63 10.21 -9.97
N ARG A 25 -21.87 8.93 -9.68
CA ARG A 25 -21.70 8.37 -8.33
C ARG A 25 -20.23 8.35 -7.91
N ASN A 26 -19.35 7.97 -8.81
CA ASN A 26 -17.91 7.98 -8.54
C ASN A 26 -17.42 9.39 -8.19
N ARG A 27 -17.86 10.40 -8.96
CA ARG A 27 -17.51 11.79 -8.68
C ARG A 27 -18.10 12.30 -7.38
N ALA A 28 -19.32 11.89 -7.04
CA ALA A 28 -19.94 12.27 -5.78
C ALA A 28 -19.20 11.71 -4.56
N VAL A 29 -18.68 10.48 -4.65
CA VAL A 29 -17.97 9.81 -3.53
C VAL A 29 -16.49 10.19 -3.50
N TYR A 30 -15.80 10.14 -4.64
CA TYR A 30 -14.35 10.33 -4.71
C TYR A 30 -13.90 11.71 -5.17
N GLY A 31 -14.82 12.53 -5.65
CA GLY A 31 -14.50 13.89 -6.11
C GLY A 31 -13.47 13.89 -7.24
N LYS A 32 -12.47 14.73 -7.11
CA LYS A 32 -11.38 14.86 -8.10
C LYS A 32 -10.60 13.56 -8.31
N CYS A 33 -10.56 12.69 -7.31
CA CYS A 33 -9.84 11.43 -7.37
C CYS A 33 -10.47 10.44 -8.36
N ALA A 34 -11.72 10.66 -8.77
CA ALA A 34 -12.39 9.87 -9.80
C ALA A 34 -12.07 10.29 -11.24
N ASN A 35 -11.30 11.35 -11.45
CA ASN A 35 -10.92 11.81 -12.80
C ASN A 35 -10.24 10.66 -13.57
N PRO A 36 -10.78 10.25 -14.75
CA PRO A 36 -10.22 9.15 -15.53
C PRO A 36 -8.77 9.33 -15.98
N ALA A 37 -8.29 10.56 -16.07
CA ALA A 37 -6.90 10.84 -16.39
C ALA A 37 -5.94 10.40 -15.29
N GLY A 38 -6.45 10.20 -14.08
CA GLY A 38 -5.67 9.81 -12.92
C GLY A 38 -4.89 10.98 -12.32
N HIS A 39 -4.26 10.68 -11.21
CA HIS A 39 -3.32 11.58 -10.54
C HIS A 39 -2.27 10.73 -9.80
N GLY A 40 -1.13 11.32 -9.50
CA GLY A 40 -0.02 10.62 -8.85
C GLY A 40 0.30 11.15 -7.47
N HIS A 41 0.92 10.28 -6.68
CA HIS A 41 1.45 10.60 -5.37
C HIS A 41 2.85 10.04 -5.21
N ASN A 42 3.63 10.68 -4.36
CA ASN A 42 4.84 10.11 -3.80
C ASN A 42 4.47 9.46 -2.47
N TYR A 43 4.28 8.16 -2.51
CA TYR A 43 3.90 7.40 -1.32
C TYR A 43 5.10 7.11 -0.45
N ARG A 44 4.90 7.14 0.86
CA ARG A 44 5.87 6.63 1.82
C ARG A 44 5.28 5.45 2.56
N ILE A 45 6.04 4.36 2.62
CA ILE A 45 5.70 3.16 3.38
C ILE A 45 6.51 3.16 4.67
N GLU A 46 5.86 2.95 5.79
CA GLU A 46 6.52 2.67 7.05
C GLU A 46 6.11 1.28 7.52
N LEU A 47 7.08 0.36 7.59
CA LEU A 47 6.87 -0.99 8.07
C LEU A 47 7.32 -1.07 9.52
N THR A 48 6.42 -1.50 10.40
CA THR A 48 6.74 -1.79 11.80
C THR A 48 6.96 -3.28 11.96
N LEU A 49 8.13 -3.64 12.50
CA LEU A 49 8.57 -5.02 12.65
C LEU A 49 8.83 -5.35 14.12
N GLU A 50 8.48 -6.57 14.51
CA GLU A 50 8.77 -7.12 15.82
C GLU A 50 9.62 -8.39 15.69
N GLY A 51 10.40 -8.69 16.73
CA GLY A 51 11.28 -9.84 16.75
C GLY A 51 12.70 -9.50 16.30
N VAL A 52 13.43 -10.52 15.84
CA VAL A 52 14.84 -10.37 15.45
C VAL A 52 14.91 -9.76 14.05
N VAL A 53 15.45 -8.57 13.95
CA VAL A 53 15.63 -7.84 12.68
C VAL A 53 17.13 -7.64 12.46
N ASP A 54 17.87 -8.75 12.35
CA ASP A 54 19.33 -8.71 12.19
C ASP A 54 19.77 -8.37 10.76
N ALA A 55 18.83 -8.40 9.81
CA ALA A 55 19.15 -8.31 8.39
C ALA A 55 18.35 -7.22 7.69
N ALA A 56 18.59 -5.96 8.07
CA ALA A 56 17.96 -4.82 7.40
C ALA A 56 18.19 -4.84 5.88
N ALA A 57 19.36 -5.26 5.42
CA ALA A 57 19.67 -5.39 3.99
C ALA A 57 18.80 -6.47 3.32
N ALA A 58 18.54 -7.59 3.98
CA ALA A 58 17.66 -8.63 3.44
C ALA A 58 16.21 -8.15 3.36
N LEU A 59 15.74 -7.41 4.36
CA LEU A 59 14.42 -6.79 4.33
C LEU A 59 14.31 -5.78 3.17
N ASP A 60 15.30 -4.92 3.01
CA ASP A 60 15.31 -3.92 1.93
C ASP A 60 15.23 -4.61 0.56
N GLU A 61 15.91 -5.73 0.38
CA GLU A 61 15.86 -6.51 -0.86
C GLU A 61 14.48 -7.14 -1.09
N ILE A 62 13.87 -7.70 -0.07
CA ILE A 62 12.51 -8.27 -0.16
C ILE A 62 11.50 -7.18 -0.55
N VAL A 63 11.55 -6.02 0.11
CA VAL A 63 10.67 -4.90 -0.19
C VAL A 63 10.90 -4.38 -1.61
N ALA A 64 12.15 -4.24 -2.02
CA ALA A 64 12.48 -3.78 -3.37
C ALA A 64 11.92 -4.72 -4.44
N LYS A 65 12.05 -6.02 -4.28
CA LYS A 65 11.61 -7.02 -5.26
C LYS A 65 10.10 -7.25 -5.26
N ARG A 66 9.47 -7.28 -4.08
CA ARG A 66 8.08 -7.69 -3.94
C ARG A 66 7.09 -6.54 -3.90
N VAL A 67 7.51 -5.36 -3.48
CA VAL A 67 6.64 -4.19 -3.34
C VAL A 67 7.02 -3.09 -4.32
N LEU A 68 8.24 -2.58 -4.25
CA LEU A 68 8.64 -1.43 -5.05
C LEU A 68 8.67 -1.76 -6.55
N ALA A 69 9.16 -2.93 -6.93
CA ALA A 69 9.19 -3.35 -8.33
C ALA A 69 7.78 -3.47 -8.94
N GLU A 70 6.78 -3.79 -8.13
CA GLU A 70 5.39 -3.90 -8.57
C GLU A 70 4.69 -2.55 -8.67
N LEU A 71 4.95 -1.64 -7.71
CA LEU A 71 4.15 -0.43 -7.54
C LEU A 71 4.82 0.83 -8.07
N ASP A 72 6.16 0.92 -8.00
CA ASP A 72 6.87 2.14 -8.34
C ASP A 72 6.83 2.46 -9.83
N GLY A 73 6.46 3.69 -10.14
CA GLY A 73 6.35 4.17 -11.51
C GLY A 73 5.14 3.64 -12.26
N ARG A 74 4.14 3.09 -11.57
CA ARG A 74 2.99 2.43 -12.19
C ARG A 74 1.72 3.28 -12.13
N PHE A 75 0.86 3.07 -13.11
CA PHE A 75 -0.54 3.43 -13.03
C PHE A 75 -1.28 2.24 -12.44
N LEU A 76 -1.60 2.30 -11.16
CA LEU A 76 -2.03 1.13 -10.37
C LEU A 76 -3.24 0.42 -10.95
N ASN A 77 -4.26 1.18 -11.38
CA ASN A 77 -5.49 0.60 -11.94
C ASN A 77 -5.25 -0.25 -13.19
N GLN A 78 -4.23 0.08 -13.99
CA GLN A 78 -3.99 -0.53 -15.30
C GLN A 78 -2.85 -1.53 -15.30
N GLU A 79 -1.84 -1.31 -14.46
CA GLU A 79 -0.58 -2.05 -14.55
C GLU A 79 -0.36 -3.05 -13.42
N VAL A 80 -1.17 -2.97 -12.34
CA VAL A 80 -1.03 -3.85 -11.18
C VAL A 80 -2.27 -4.73 -11.07
N ALA A 81 -2.09 -6.04 -11.23
CA ALA A 81 -3.19 -7.01 -11.27
C ALA A 81 -4.10 -6.93 -10.03
N ALA A 82 -3.53 -6.69 -8.84
CA ALA A 82 -4.27 -6.57 -7.60
C ALA A 82 -5.31 -5.44 -7.63
N PHE A 83 -5.09 -4.41 -8.45
CA PHE A 83 -5.98 -3.24 -8.54
C PHE A 83 -6.82 -3.20 -9.82
N ALA A 84 -6.87 -4.28 -10.57
CA ALA A 84 -7.74 -4.39 -11.75
C ALA A 84 -9.23 -4.29 -11.37
N ARG A 85 -9.61 -4.79 -10.19
CA ARG A 85 -10.99 -4.82 -9.68
C ARG A 85 -11.15 -4.24 -8.28
N VAL A 86 -10.06 -3.89 -7.62
CA VAL A 86 -10.05 -3.29 -6.30
C VAL A 86 -9.60 -1.84 -6.44
N VAL A 87 -10.39 -0.92 -5.94
CA VAL A 87 -10.05 0.51 -6.00
C VAL A 87 -8.74 0.75 -5.23
N PRO A 88 -7.71 1.34 -5.86
CA PRO A 88 -6.42 1.55 -5.20
C PRO A 88 -6.42 2.75 -4.25
N THR A 89 -7.30 2.72 -3.27
CA THR A 89 -7.28 3.66 -2.14
C THR A 89 -6.02 3.43 -1.29
N ALA A 90 -5.67 4.40 -0.47
CA ALA A 90 -4.55 4.23 0.46
C ALA A 90 -4.74 2.99 1.36
N GLU A 91 -5.97 2.74 1.82
CA GLU A 91 -6.33 1.57 2.63
C GLU A 91 -6.07 0.26 1.89
N ASN A 92 -6.51 0.16 0.65
CA ASN A 92 -6.34 -1.05 -0.15
C ASN A 92 -4.88 -1.26 -0.58
N ILE A 93 -4.14 -0.20 -0.82
CA ILE A 93 -2.69 -0.28 -1.10
C ILE A 93 -1.96 -0.79 0.16
N ALA A 94 -2.26 -0.24 1.34
CA ALA A 94 -1.64 -0.69 2.59
C ALA A 94 -1.92 -2.17 2.86
N ARG A 95 -3.16 -2.60 2.64
CA ARG A 95 -3.56 -4.01 2.77
C ARG A 95 -2.79 -4.91 1.79
N HIS A 96 -2.67 -4.48 0.55
CA HIS A 96 -1.92 -5.22 -0.47
C HIS A 96 -0.44 -5.39 -0.07
N ILE A 97 0.18 -4.33 0.44
CA ILE A 97 1.56 -4.39 0.93
C ILE A 97 1.69 -5.39 2.08
N TRP A 98 0.76 -5.34 3.03
CA TRP A 98 0.70 -6.30 4.13
C TRP A 98 0.61 -7.73 3.62
N ASP A 99 -0.36 -8.01 2.75
CA ASP A 99 -0.59 -9.35 2.22
C ASP A 99 0.62 -9.88 1.43
N THR A 100 1.34 -8.98 0.77
CA THR A 100 2.56 -9.33 0.03
C THR A 100 3.72 -9.71 0.95
N LEU A 101 3.84 -9.07 2.11
CA LEU A 101 5.02 -9.18 2.98
C LEU A 101 4.84 -10.07 4.22
N ALA A 102 3.62 -10.26 4.71
CA ALA A 102 3.36 -10.83 6.03
C ALA A 102 4.05 -12.19 6.28
N ASP A 103 4.11 -13.05 5.25
CA ASP A 103 4.68 -14.39 5.38
C ASP A 103 6.14 -14.48 4.89
N THR A 104 6.78 -13.36 4.58
CA THR A 104 8.13 -13.36 3.96
C THR A 104 9.24 -12.92 4.90
N LEU A 105 8.92 -12.48 6.11
CA LEU A 105 9.84 -11.76 6.99
C LEU A 105 10.35 -12.59 8.17
N SER A 106 9.97 -13.88 8.27
CA SER A 106 10.44 -14.76 9.35
C SER A 106 11.97 -14.75 9.44
N PRO A 107 12.55 -14.69 10.66
CA PRO A 107 11.92 -14.78 11.98
C PRO A 107 11.28 -13.50 12.51
N ALA A 108 11.47 -12.35 11.85
CA ALA A 108 10.75 -11.13 12.21
C ALA A 108 9.26 -11.23 11.84
N ARG A 109 8.44 -10.44 12.48
CA ARG A 109 7.01 -10.37 12.24
C ARG A 109 6.61 -8.96 11.84
N LEU A 110 5.83 -8.86 10.78
CA LEU A 110 5.22 -7.58 10.39
C LEU A 110 4.11 -7.23 11.39
N ALA A 111 4.26 -6.10 12.07
CA ALA A 111 3.31 -5.64 13.07
C ALA A 111 2.40 -4.53 12.55
N GLY A 112 2.83 -3.79 11.54
CA GLY A 112 2.02 -2.73 10.95
C GLY A 112 2.58 -2.22 9.63
N VAL A 113 1.68 -1.75 8.79
CA VAL A 113 2.00 -1.01 7.56
C VAL A 113 1.34 0.36 7.67
N ARG A 114 2.13 1.41 7.64
CA ARG A 114 1.63 2.78 7.51
C ARG A 114 1.93 3.27 6.11
N LEU A 115 0.89 3.72 5.40
CA LEU A 115 1.03 4.31 4.08
C LEU A 115 0.69 5.80 4.16
N VAL A 116 1.64 6.63 3.82
CA VAL A 116 1.46 8.08 3.70
C VAL A 116 1.25 8.42 2.24
N GLU A 117 0.04 8.86 1.90
CA GLU A 117 -0.32 9.28 0.55
C GLU A 117 0.03 10.74 0.32
N THR A 118 -0.35 11.60 1.27
CA THR A 118 -0.02 13.03 1.30
C THR A 118 0.37 13.43 2.71
N SER A 119 0.85 14.66 2.89
CA SER A 119 1.16 15.19 4.23
C SER A 119 -0.07 15.20 5.17
N ASN A 120 -1.27 15.19 4.61
CA ASN A 120 -2.53 15.27 5.37
C ASN A 120 -3.28 13.94 5.42
N ASN A 121 -2.84 12.92 4.71
CA ASN A 121 -3.56 11.65 4.62
C ASN A 121 -2.61 10.46 4.73
N SER A 122 -2.80 9.68 5.76
CA SER A 122 -2.11 8.42 5.94
C SER A 122 -3.05 7.40 6.54
N VAL A 123 -2.74 6.12 6.31
CA VAL A 123 -3.51 4.99 6.86
C VAL A 123 -2.55 4.03 7.54
N GLU A 124 -3.06 3.31 8.53
CA GLU A 124 -2.33 2.25 9.21
C GLU A 124 -3.14 0.96 9.11
N TYR A 125 -2.46 -0.14 8.80
CA TYR A 125 -3.05 -1.47 8.71
C TYR A 125 -2.26 -2.46 9.56
N PHE A 126 -2.95 -3.20 10.41
CA PHE A 126 -2.34 -4.10 11.38
C PHE A 126 -2.69 -5.57 11.13
N GLY A 127 -3.13 -5.89 9.94
CA GLY A 127 -3.60 -7.23 9.59
C GLY A 127 -5.09 -7.40 9.79
N SER A 128 -5.58 -8.61 9.50
CA SER A 128 -7.00 -8.92 9.69
C SER A 128 -7.36 -8.88 11.17
N GLU A 129 -8.55 -8.36 11.47
CA GLU A 129 -9.10 -8.43 12.81
C GLU A 129 -9.23 -9.90 13.25
N PRO A 130 -8.94 -10.22 14.52
CA PRO A 130 -9.22 -11.56 15.04
C PRO A 130 -10.71 -11.85 14.89
N SER A 131 -11.04 -13.07 14.47
CA SER A 131 -12.44 -13.50 14.45
C SER A 131 -13.05 -13.39 15.84
N PRO A 132 -14.27 -12.85 15.95
CA PRO A 132 -14.94 -12.74 17.25
C PRO A 132 -15.20 -14.10 17.89
#